data_3bb0c0bf89b3ea932a6df49ca72a6fea
#
_entry.id   3bb0c0bf89b3ea932a6df49ca72a6fea
#
_cell.length_a   1.000
_cell.length_b   1.000
_cell.length_c   1.000
_cell.angle_alpha   90.00
_cell.angle_beta   90.00
_cell.angle_gamma   90.00
#
_symmetry.space_group_name_H-M   'P 1'
#
loop_
_entity.id
_entity.type
_entity.pdbx_description
1 polymer ?
#
loop_
_entity_poly.entity_id
_entity_poly.type
_entity_poly.pdbx_seq_one_letter_code
_entity_poly.pdbx_strand_id
1 'polypeptide(L)'
;YIQLGRQEGGVVLTGGTAAEAPVDDVPSEGAFLRPTVIEGLSYTARTATEEIFGPVVTLHAFNSEQEAIDMANATQYGLAGSVWTADAERGHAFAQRMDTGIVWVNTWLNRDLRTPFGGVKQSGVGREGGAWSLNFFSELTNICVQQP
;
A
#
# COMPACT_ATOMS: atom_id res chain seq x y z
N TYR A 1 -13.88 -9.46 5.39
CA TYR A 1 -13.84 -8.01 5.08
C TYR A 1 -14.95 -7.57 4.13
N ILE A 2 -15.30 -8.32 3.09
CA ILE A 2 -16.41 -7.91 2.18
C ILE A 2 -17.71 -7.73 2.95
N GLN A 3 -18.05 -8.67 3.85
CA GLN A 3 -19.21 -8.53 4.71
C GLN A 3 -19.08 -7.37 5.71
N LEU A 4 -17.88 -7.17 6.27
CA LEU A 4 -17.60 -6.03 7.13
C LEU A 4 -17.79 -4.71 6.37
N GLY A 5 -17.29 -4.60 5.15
CA GLY A 5 -17.48 -3.40 4.33
C GLY A 5 -18.95 -3.07 4.08
N ARG A 6 -19.80 -4.09 3.84
CA ARG A 6 -21.26 -3.89 3.74
C ARG A 6 -21.86 -3.41 5.07
N GLN A 7 -21.43 -3.96 6.20
CA GLN A 7 -21.89 -3.55 7.54
C GLN A 7 -21.47 -2.12 7.89
N GLU A 8 -20.31 -1.70 7.38
CA GLU A 8 -19.81 -0.33 7.52
C GLU A 8 -20.44 0.67 6.53
N GLY A 9 -21.43 0.23 5.74
CA GLY A 9 -22.17 1.07 4.81
C GLY A 9 -21.63 1.10 3.38
N GLY A 10 -20.60 0.32 3.09
CA GLY A 10 -20.00 0.22 1.75
C GLY A 10 -20.89 -0.53 0.75
N VAL A 11 -20.82 -0.11 -0.49
CA VAL A 11 -21.51 -0.72 -1.64
C VAL A 11 -20.49 -1.53 -2.45
N VAL A 12 -20.75 -2.80 -2.63
CA VAL A 12 -19.93 -3.68 -3.47
C VAL A 12 -20.31 -3.44 -4.93
N LEU A 13 -19.41 -2.85 -5.71
CA LEU A 13 -19.64 -2.52 -7.12
C LEU A 13 -19.44 -3.73 -8.04
N THR A 14 -18.48 -4.58 -7.69
CA THR A 14 -18.16 -5.80 -8.44
C THR A 14 -17.51 -6.81 -7.52
N GLY A 15 -17.54 -8.08 -7.90
CA GLY A 15 -17.01 -9.17 -7.09
C GLY A 15 -17.98 -9.60 -6.00
N GLY A 16 -17.46 -9.99 -4.86
CA GLY A 16 -18.27 -10.50 -3.76
C GLY A 16 -17.69 -11.77 -3.17
N THR A 17 -18.48 -12.56 -2.47
CA THR A 17 -18.08 -13.86 -1.93
C THR A 17 -18.07 -14.93 -3.02
N ALA A 18 -17.24 -15.96 -2.86
CA ALA A 18 -17.19 -17.12 -3.78
C ALA A 18 -18.56 -17.80 -3.94
N ALA A 19 -19.41 -17.76 -2.91
CA ALA A 19 -20.77 -18.32 -2.94
C ALA A 19 -21.75 -17.50 -3.80
N GLU A 20 -21.50 -16.21 -3.98
CA GLU A 20 -22.38 -15.31 -4.76
C GLU A 20 -22.11 -15.34 -6.27
N ALA A 21 -20.92 -15.77 -6.65
CA ALA A 21 -20.53 -15.82 -8.04
C ALA A 21 -19.46 -16.92 -8.25
N PRO A 22 -19.84 -18.10 -8.69
CA PRO A 22 -18.87 -19.14 -9.08
C PRO A 22 -17.88 -18.53 -10.06
N VAL A 23 -16.62 -18.76 -9.84
CA VAL A 23 -15.58 -18.41 -10.81
C VAL A 23 -15.55 -19.59 -11.78
N ASP A 24 -15.96 -19.35 -13.03
CA ASP A 24 -15.90 -20.35 -14.06
C ASP A 24 -14.43 -20.79 -14.24
N ASP A 25 -14.21 -22.05 -14.51
CA ASP A 25 -12.87 -22.65 -14.76
C ASP A 25 -11.91 -22.74 -13.55
N VAL A 26 -12.35 -22.54 -12.31
CA VAL A 26 -11.54 -22.81 -11.13
C VAL A 26 -12.13 -23.95 -10.29
N PRO A 27 -11.29 -24.74 -9.59
CA PRO A 27 -11.76 -25.82 -8.73
C PRO A 27 -12.71 -25.30 -7.64
N SER A 28 -13.85 -25.94 -7.47
CA SER A 28 -14.86 -25.57 -6.47
C SER A 28 -14.36 -25.69 -5.02
N GLU A 29 -13.33 -26.48 -4.80
CA GLU A 29 -12.71 -26.69 -3.48
C GLU A 29 -11.58 -25.70 -3.17
N GLY A 30 -11.28 -24.75 -4.06
CA GLY A 30 -10.23 -23.74 -3.88
C GLY A 30 -10.71 -22.51 -3.11
N ALA A 31 -9.78 -21.79 -2.50
CA ALA A 31 -10.03 -20.51 -1.84
C ALA A 31 -10.02 -19.34 -2.85
N PHE A 32 -10.84 -19.44 -3.89
CA PHE A 32 -10.91 -18.43 -4.94
C PHE A 32 -11.96 -17.37 -4.63
N LEU A 33 -11.58 -16.10 -4.84
CA LEU A 33 -12.43 -14.95 -4.67
C LEU A 33 -12.30 -14.05 -5.91
N ARG A 34 -13.43 -13.58 -6.44
CA ARG A 34 -13.40 -12.59 -7.52
C ARG A 34 -12.83 -11.27 -7.01
N PRO A 35 -12.03 -10.54 -7.82
CA PRO A 35 -11.62 -9.19 -7.49
C PRO A 35 -12.84 -8.34 -7.12
N THR A 36 -12.77 -7.70 -5.96
CA THR A 36 -13.91 -7.01 -5.35
C THR A 36 -13.61 -5.53 -5.19
N VAL A 37 -14.54 -4.68 -5.58
CA VAL A 37 -14.46 -3.23 -5.44
C VAL A 37 -15.59 -2.75 -4.55
N ILE A 38 -15.26 -1.98 -3.51
CA ILE A 38 -16.21 -1.41 -2.55
C ILE A 38 -16.07 0.12 -2.56
N GLU A 39 -17.19 0.83 -2.63
CA GLU A 39 -17.25 2.30 -2.49
C GLU A 39 -18.14 2.74 -1.34
N GLY A 40 -18.15 4.05 -1.03
CA GLY A 40 -19.04 4.66 -0.05
C GLY A 40 -18.64 4.44 1.41
N LEU A 41 -17.49 3.81 1.66
CA LEU A 41 -16.94 3.68 3.01
C LEU A 41 -16.36 5.01 3.51
N SER A 42 -16.44 5.24 4.83
CA SER A 42 -15.56 6.21 5.47
C SER A 42 -14.10 5.77 5.25
N TYR A 43 -13.19 6.70 4.95
CA TYR A 43 -11.76 6.40 4.87
C TYR A 43 -11.15 5.99 6.22
N THR A 44 -11.90 6.13 7.32
CA THR A 44 -11.54 5.66 8.67
C THR A 44 -12.18 4.33 9.03
N ALA A 45 -13.00 3.74 8.15
CA ALA A 45 -13.59 2.43 8.36
C ALA A 45 -12.51 1.34 8.46
N ARG A 46 -12.76 0.28 9.20
CA ARG A 46 -11.82 -0.84 9.33
C ARG A 46 -11.49 -1.47 7.98
N THR A 47 -12.49 -1.63 7.11
CA THR A 47 -12.30 -2.15 5.74
C THR A 47 -11.37 -1.26 4.90
N ALA A 48 -11.28 0.05 5.20
CA ALA A 48 -10.40 0.99 4.50
C ALA A 48 -9.01 1.11 5.14
N THR A 49 -8.86 0.81 6.44
CA THR A 49 -7.62 1.07 7.20
C THR A 49 -6.88 -0.18 7.64
N GLU A 50 -7.54 -1.35 7.66
CA GLU A 50 -6.92 -2.63 8.00
C GLU A 50 -6.41 -3.36 6.75
N GLU A 51 -5.38 -4.17 6.91
CA GLU A 51 -4.84 -5.00 5.83
C GLU A 51 -5.77 -6.18 5.54
N ILE A 52 -6.38 -6.20 4.35
CA ILE A 52 -7.28 -7.28 3.95
C ILE A 52 -6.52 -8.52 3.47
N PHE A 53 -5.36 -8.32 2.87
CA PHE A 53 -4.51 -9.36 2.28
C PHE A 53 -5.23 -10.25 1.26
N GLY A 54 -6.04 -9.64 0.39
CA GLY A 54 -6.86 -10.33 -0.61
C GLY A 54 -7.26 -9.40 -1.77
N PRO A 55 -7.96 -9.92 -2.78
CA PRO A 55 -8.31 -9.18 -4.00
C PRO A 55 -9.49 -8.22 -3.76
N VAL A 56 -9.36 -7.32 -2.81
CA VAL A 56 -10.38 -6.33 -2.43
C VAL A 56 -9.75 -4.95 -2.44
N VAL A 57 -10.42 -3.98 -3.06
CA VAL A 57 -10.02 -2.58 -3.08
C VAL A 57 -11.20 -1.69 -2.68
N THR A 58 -10.92 -0.63 -1.92
CA THR A 58 -11.90 0.41 -1.57
C THR A 58 -11.65 1.66 -2.40
N LEU A 59 -12.71 2.30 -2.86
CA LEU A 59 -12.68 3.55 -3.61
C LEU A 59 -13.17 4.70 -2.76
N HIS A 60 -12.40 5.78 -2.72
CA HIS A 60 -12.70 6.99 -1.99
C HIS A 60 -12.56 8.20 -2.91
N ALA A 61 -13.66 8.96 -3.09
CA ALA A 61 -13.62 10.22 -3.80
C ALA A 61 -13.09 11.32 -2.87
N PHE A 62 -12.40 12.29 -3.44
CA PHE A 62 -11.92 13.48 -2.74
C PHE A 62 -12.20 14.74 -3.55
N ASN A 63 -12.34 15.88 -2.87
CA ASN A 63 -12.63 17.16 -3.51
C ASN A 63 -11.43 18.13 -3.49
N SER A 64 -10.42 17.81 -2.70
CA SER A 64 -9.19 18.61 -2.61
C SER A 64 -7.96 17.73 -2.45
N GLU A 65 -6.81 18.27 -2.82
CA GLU A 65 -5.53 17.59 -2.66
C GLU A 65 -5.21 17.32 -1.18
N GLN A 66 -5.57 18.25 -0.29
CA GLN A 66 -5.38 18.04 1.14
C GLN A 66 -6.20 16.86 1.65
N GLU A 67 -7.47 16.78 1.25
CA GLU A 67 -8.33 15.64 1.60
C GLU A 67 -7.74 14.31 1.10
N ALA A 68 -7.20 14.27 -0.13
CA ALA A 68 -6.55 13.07 -0.67
C ALA A 68 -5.32 12.65 0.14
N ILE A 69 -4.50 13.60 0.60
CA ILE A 69 -3.36 13.34 1.47
C ILE A 69 -3.81 12.83 2.83
N ASP A 70 -4.82 13.45 3.42
CA ASP A 70 -5.34 13.05 4.73
C ASP A 70 -5.89 11.62 4.68
N MET A 71 -6.62 11.27 3.61
CA MET A 71 -7.09 9.91 3.36
C MET A 71 -5.93 8.90 3.16
N ALA A 72 -4.95 9.25 2.33
CA ALA A 72 -3.80 8.38 2.05
C ALA A 72 -2.97 8.10 3.31
N ASN A 73 -2.87 9.06 4.22
CA ASN A 73 -2.09 8.97 5.44
C ASN A 73 -2.88 8.45 6.66
N ALA A 74 -4.21 8.26 6.55
CA ALA A 74 -5.08 7.87 7.65
C ALA A 74 -4.82 6.44 8.18
N THR A 75 -4.23 5.58 7.38
CA THR A 75 -3.90 4.20 7.78
C THR A 75 -2.67 4.14 8.70
N GLN A 76 -2.65 3.13 9.56
CA GLN A 76 -1.48 2.80 10.38
C GLN A 76 -0.33 2.16 9.59
N TYR A 77 -0.52 1.88 8.31
CA TYR A 77 0.47 1.30 7.42
C TYR A 77 1.09 2.38 6.51
N GLY A 78 2.25 2.08 5.96
CA GLY A 78 2.96 2.97 5.06
C GLY A 78 4.05 2.25 4.28
N LEU A 79 3.68 1.19 3.53
CA LEU A 79 4.64 0.48 2.69
C LEU A 79 4.89 1.24 1.40
N ALA A 80 3.84 1.44 0.61
CA ALA A 80 3.96 1.98 -0.73
C ALA A 80 2.69 2.74 -1.14
N GLY A 81 2.84 3.67 -2.09
CA GLY A 81 1.74 4.34 -2.75
C GLY A 81 2.07 4.70 -4.19
N SER A 82 1.05 5.08 -4.95
CA SER A 82 1.23 5.63 -6.29
C SER A 82 0.33 6.85 -6.50
N VAL A 83 0.85 7.81 -7.27
CA VAL A 83 0.16 9.04 -7.64
C VAL A 83 0.08 9.11 -9.16
N TRP A 84 -1.10 9.33 -9.70
CA TRP A 84 -1.34 9.44 -11.13
C TRP A 84 -1.87 10.82 -11.45
N THR A 85 -1.14 11.58 -12.28
CA THR A 85 -1.46 12.95 -12.64
C THR A 85 -0.79 13.34 -13.96
N ALA A 86 -1.43 14.26 -14.70
CA ALA A 86 -0.81 14.85 -15.91
C ALA A 86 0.29 15.86 -15.56
N ASP A 87 0.32 16.40 -14.33
CA ASP A 87 1.29 17.35 -13.84
C ASP A 87 2.33 16.62 -12.97
N ALA A 88 3.53 16.40 -13.52
CA ALA A 88 4.60 15.68 -12.84
C ALA A 88 5.15 16.43 -11.61
N GLU A 89 5.21 17.76 -11.63
CA GLU A 89 5.67 18.56 -10.49
C GLU A 89 4.68 18.45 -9.32
N ARG A 90 3.39 18.54 -9.62
CA ARG A 90 2.32 18.31 -8.65
C ARG A 90 2.37 16.90 -8.08
N GLY A 91 2.58 15.90 -8.95
CA GLY A 91 2.73 14.50 -8.53
C GLY A 91 3.90 14.30 -7.57
N HIS A 92 5.04 14.93 -7.85
CA HIS A 92 6.20 14.91 -6.97
C HIS A 92 5.93 15.60 -5.63
N ALA A 93 5.33 16.80 -5.64
CA ALA A 93 4.97 17.52 -4.42
C ALA A 93 3.96 16.74 -3.56
N PHE A 94 3.01 16.05 -4.19
CA PHE A 94 2.07 15.17 -3.50
C PHE A 94 2.78 13.98 -2.86
N ALA A 95 3.68 13.32 -3.61
CA ALA A 95 4.44 12.17 -3.15
C ALA A 95 5.28 12.47 -1.89
N GLN A 96 5.86 13.68 -1.79
CA GLN A 96 6.62 14.13 -0.62
C GLN A 96 5.78 14.26 0.67
N ARG A 97 4.47 14.30 0.55
CA ARG A 97 3.53 14.44 1.67
C ARG A 97 2.91 13.11 2.08
N MET A 98 3.19 12.03 1.35
CA MET A 98 2.70 10.69 1.68
C MET A 98 3.59 10.03 2.73
N ASP A 99 2.99 9.52 3.78
CA ASP A 99 3.65 8.76 4.85
C ASP A 99 3.86 7.29 4.43
N THR A 100 4.65 7.08 3.37
CA THR A 100 4.97 5.75 2.85
C THR A 100 6.46 5.60 2.55
N GLY A 101 6.95 4.38 2.60
CA GLY A 101 8.37 4.09 2.34
C GLY A 101 8.77 4.24 0.88
N ILE A 102 7.82 4.07 -0.05
CA ILE A 102 8.03 4.31 -1.47
C ILE A 102 6.77 4.92 -2.10
N VAL A 103 6.96 5.87 -3.00
CA VAL A 103 5.89 6.44 -3.82
C VAL A 103 6.30 6.42 -5.28
N TRP A 104 5.42 5.90 -6.13
CA TRP A 104 5.56 5.99 -7.58
C TRP A 104 4.69 7.10 -8.14
N VAL A 105 5.21 7.86 -9.10
CA VAL A 105 4.44 8.87 -9.82
C VAL A 105 4.29 8.40 -11.26
N ASN A 106 3.05 8.26 -11.72
CA ASN A 106 2.66 7.82 -13.08
C ASN A 106 3.26 6.46 -13.49
N THR A 107 3.57 5.61 -12.51
CA THR A 107 4.07 4.24 -12.74
C THR A 107 3.69 3.35 -11.58
N TRP A 108 3.89 2.04 -11.73
CA TRP A 108 3.69 1.04 -10.68
C TRP A 108 4.79 -0.02 -10.75
N LEU A 109 5.35 -0.40 -9.62
CA LEU A 109 6.41 -1.40 -9.47
C LEU A 109 7.68 -1.16 -10.30
N ASN A 110 7.88 0.05 -10.85
CA ASN A 110 9.17 0.40 -11.44
C ASN A 110 10.19 0.56 -10.32
N ARG A 111 11.09 -0.41 -10.19
CA ARG A 111 11.95 -0.57 -9.02
C ARG A 111 13.39 -0.81 -9.43
N ASP A 112 14.31 -0.07 -8.83
CA ASP A 112 15.74 -0.34 -8.86
C ASP A 112 16.14 -0.98 -7.51
N LEU A 113 16.68 -2.20 -7.54
CA LEU A 113 17.06 -2.94 -6.33
C LEU A 113 18.22 -2.30 -5.55
N ARG A 114 18.86 -1.28 -6.10
CA ARG A 114 19.91 -0.50 -5.42
C ARG A 114 19.35 0.63 -4.58
N THR A 115 18.08 1.01 -4.78
CA THR A 115 17.41 2.05 -4.01
C THR A 115 16.83 1.51 -2.71
N PRO A 116 16.72 2.34 -1.66
CA PRO A 116 16.12 1.90 -0.39
C PRO A 116 14.66 1.51 -0.58
N PHE A 117 14.29 0.36 -0.03
CA PHE A 117 12.92 -0.12 0.01
C PHE A 117 12.55 -0.59 1.41
N GLY A 118 11.38 -0.21 1.88
CA GLY A 118 10.84 -0.63 3.18
C GLY A 118 9.74 0.29 3.64
N GLY A 119 8.86 -0.21 4.50
CA GLY A 119 7.73 0.52 5.04
C GLY A 119 8.10 1.49 6.15
N VAL A 120 7.19 2.41 6.42
CA VAL A 120 7.14 3.22 7.64
C VAL A 120 5.92 2.82 8.47
N LYS A 121 5.71 3.44 9.63
CA LYS A 121 4.63 3.09 10.55
C LYS A 121 4.66 1.57 10.88
N GLN A 122 3.51 0.90 10.88
CA GLN A 122 3.44 -0.54 11.16
C GLN A 122 3.83 -1.44 9.97
N SER A 123 4.10 -0.87 8.79
CA SER A 123 4.56 -1.65 7.64
C SER A 123 6.01 -2.11 7.73
N GLY A 124 6.81 -1.57 8.62
CA GLY A 124 8.16 -2.07 8.85
C GLY A 124 9.13 -1.08 9.46
N VAL A 125 10.33 -1.58 9.73
CA VAL A 125 11.49 -0.83 10.19
C VAL A 125 12.69 -1.10 9.29
N GLY A 126 13.58 -0.12 9.15
CA GLY A 126 14.76 -0.25 8.31
C GLY A 126 14.46 -0.16 6.81
N ARG A 127 15.51 -0.37 6.03
CA ARG A 127 15.43 -0.37 4.56
C ARG A 127 16.31 -1.48 4.00
N GLU A 128 15.82 -2.15 2.97
CA GLU A 128 16.60 -3.06 2.13
C GLU A 128 16.99 -2.39 0.81
N GLY A 129 17.86 -3.04 0.02
CA GLY A 129 18.34 -2.56 -1.27
C GLY A 129 19.76 -1.97 -1.20
N GLY A 130 20.64 -2.45 -2.06
CA GLY A 130 22.01 -1.96 -2.19
C GLY A 130 22.76 -1.82 -0.86
N ALA A 131 23.37 -0.66 -0.62
CA ALA A 131 24.13 -0.36 0.60
C ALA A 131 23.25 -0.33 1.87
N TRP A 132 21.95 -0.12 1.74
CA TRP A 132 21.03 -0.10 2.87
C TRP A 132 20.89 -1.46 3.52
N SER A 133 20.88 -2.55 2.72
CA SER A 133 20.88 -3.91 3.23
C SER A 133 22.15 -4.21 4.03
N LEU A 134 23.30 -3.77 3.56
CA LEU A 134 24.57 -3.95 4.28
C LEU A 134 24.51 -3.26 5.65
N ASN A 135 24.06 -2.00 5.71
CA ASN A 135 23.97 -1.26 6.95
C ASN A 135 22.94 -1.86 7.92
N PHE A 136 21.86 -2.44 7.41
CA PHE A 136 20.80 -3.02 8.24
C PHE A 136 21.16 -4.41 8.79
N PHE A 137 21.88 -5.24 8.00
CA PHE A 137 22.19 -6.63 8.36
C PHE A 137 23.63 -6.85 8.82
N SER A 138 24.41 -5.78 9.09
CA SER A 138 25.79 -5.89 9.56
C SER A 138 26.09 -4.93 10.71
N GLU A 139 27.08 -5.29 11.51
CA GLU A 139 27.62 -4.46 12.57
C GLU A 139 28.91 -3.78 12.10
N LEU A 140 29.05 -2.49 12.39
CA LEU A 140 30.25 -1.73 12.07
C LEU A 140 31.32 -1.96 13.13
N THR A 141 32.54 -2.32 12.70
CA THR A 141 33.70 -2.45 13.56
C THR A 141 34.80 -1.50 13.10
N ASN A 142 35.31 -0.69 14.00
CA ASN A 142 36.49 0.13 13.73
C ASN A 142 37.75 -0.57 14.26
N ILE A 143 38.73 -0.81 13.38
CA ILE A 143 40.01 -1.41 13.72
C ILE A 143 41.11 -0.37 13.51
N CYS A 144 41.70 0.09 14.62
CA CYS A 144 42.83 1.02 14.58
C CYS A 144 44.14 0.26 14.78
N VAL A 145 45.06 0.38 13.82
CA VAL A 145 46.40 -0.22 13.89
C VAL A 145 47.44 0.88 13.83
N GLN A 146 48.27 0.97 14.85
CA GLN A 146 49.45 1.82 14.80
C GLN A 146 50.58 1.06 14.05
N GLN A 147 51.06 1.68 13.00
CA GLN A 147 52.26 1.16 12.31
C GLN A 147 53.50 1.53 13.12
N PRO A 148 54.52 0.64 13.19
CA PRO A 148 55.76 0.88 13.88
C PRO A 148 56.59 1.98 13.26
#